data_ad6aa939a3c8c06a3b747589b1241e1b
#
_entry.id   ad6aa939a3c8c06a3b747589b1241e1b
#
_cell.length_a   1.000
_cell.length_b   1.000
_cell.length_c   1.000
_cell.angle_alpha   90.00
_cell.angle_beta   90.00
_cell.angle_gamma   90.00
#
_symmetry.space_group_name_H-M   'P 1'
#
loop_
_entity.id
_entity.type
_entity.pdbx_description
1 polymer ?
#
loop_
_entity_poly.entity_id
_entity_poly.type
_entity_poly.pdbx_seq_one_letter_code
_entity_poly.pdbx_strand_id
1 'polypeptide(L)'
;MKILLADHSEAWCDALEDQLSSDYTVLRCADGAEVIPMLTEHRPDLLVLDLELPHVDGLTLLQMIRASGMPVRILMAGYLFSDYTLGILRECAISHMVRKPCTVCSAMTQIYQMLHYEKDRDNTADPAPVLLFLGLRPNLSGYECVRVGIRLMRENPDQQITKELYPAIARICGGTSERVERAMRNVIRDAWLRRDDRNWMAFFPPDRQGRIPQPSNGEFITRIALNGQAKKACG
;
A
#
# COMPACT_ATOMS: atom_id res chain seq x y z
N MET A 1 4.56 -4.58 13.54
CA MET A 1 5.71 -3.99 12.85
C MET A 1 5.79 -2.52 13.17
N LYS A 2 7.01 -1.95 13.26
CA LYS A 2 7.25 -0.53 13.54
C LYS A 2 7.72 0.19 12.29
N ILE A 3 7.20 1.39 12.06
CA ILE A 3 7.59 2.26 10.94
C ILE A 3 8.08 3.58 11.52
N LEU A 4 9.24 4.06 11.09
CA LEU A 4 9.71 5.40 11.39
C LEU A 4 9.48 6.28 10.16
N LEU A 5 8.71 7.36 10.32
CA LEU A 5 8.53 8.41 9.33
C LEU A 5 9.50 9.55 9.66
N ALA A 6 10.56 9.67 8.88
CA ALA A 6 11.53 10.76 8.98
C ALA A 6 11.26 11.75 7.84
N ASP A 7 10.45 12.76 8.10
CA ASP A 7 9.95 13.72 7.10
C ASP A 7 9.55 15.03 7.79
N HIS A 8 9.93 16.15 7.22
CA HIS A 8 9.63 17.47 7.77
C HIS A 8 8.21 17.98 7.47
N SER A 9 7.49 17.32 6.57
CA SER A 9 6.11 17.68 6.21
C SER A 9 5.12 17.05 7.19
N GLU A 10 4.69 17.81 8.20
CA GLU A 10 3.70 17.36 9.18
C GLU A 10 2.41 16.85 8.51
N ALA A 11 1.86 17.62 7.56
CA ALA A 11 0.62 17.25 6.87
C ALA A 11 0.72 15.91 6.11
N TRP A 12 1.89 15.61 5.53
CA TRP A 12 2.11 14.33 4.86
C TRP A 12 2.28 13.18 5.85
N CYS A 13 2.99 13.43 6.94
CA CYS A 13 3.13 12.47 8.04
C CYS A 13 1.79 12.17 8.71
N ASP A 14 0.96 13.18 9.02
CA ASP A 14 -0.37 12.99 9.59
C ASP A 14 -1.24 12.11 8.68
N ALA A 15 -1.28 12.42 7.41
CA ALA A 15 -2.06 11.66 6.44
C ALA A 15 -1.58 10.20 6.26
N LEU A 16 -0.28 9.93 6.38
CA LEU A 16 0.26 8.57 6.39
C LEU A 16 -0.02 7.85 7.70
N GLU A 17 0.18 8.51 8.85
CA GLU A 17 -0.06 7.94 10.17
C GLU A 17 -1.51 7.53 10.35
N ASP A 18 -2.46 8.37 9.93
CA ASP A 18 -3.91 8.04 9.94
C ASP A 18 -4.24 6.74 9.20
N GLN A 19 -3.48 6.41 8.17
CA GLN A 19 -3.68 5.18 7.40
C GLN A 19 -2.91 3.99 7.97
N LEU A 20 -1.77 4.22 8.62
CA LEU A 20 -0.84 3.19 9.10
C LEU A 20 -1.13 2.77 10.55
N SER A 21 -1.57 3.67 11.41
CA SER A 21 -1.61 3.49 12.88
C SER A 21 -2.48 2.36 13.38
N SER A 22 -3.37 1.84 12.55
CA SER A 22 -4.21 0.69 12.91
C SER A 22 -3.51 -0.67 12.78
N ASP A 23 -2.51 -0.78 11.91
CA ASP A 23 -1.79 -2.03 11.61
C ASP A 23 -0.34 -1.99 12.06
N TYR A 24 0.21 -0.79 12.24
CA TYR A 24 1.63 -0.57 12.52
C TYR A 24 1.81 0.42 13.68
N THR A 25 2.88 0.24 14.44
CA THR A 25 3.35 1.29 15.36
C THR A 25 4.12 2.32 14.56
N VAL A 26 3.59 3.53 14.46
CA VAL A 26 4.21 4.63 13.73
C VAL A 26 4.99 5.51 14.70
N LEU A 27 6.23 5.82 14.35
CA LEU A 27 7.12 6.76 15.01
C LEU A 27 7.42 7.89 14.03
N ARG A 28 7.64 9.10 14.53
CA ARG A 28 7.88 10.29 13.70
C ARG A 28 9.10 11.04 14.17
N CYS A 29 9.86 11.56 13.21
CA CYS A 29 10.83 12.64 13.47
C CYS A 29 10.85 13.60 12.27
N ALA A 30 11.03 14.87 12.55
CA ALA A 30 11.10 15.93 11.53
C ALA A 30 12.53 16.43 11.30
N ASP A 31 13.49 15.93 12.05
CA ASP A 31 14.90 16.35 12.06
C ASP A 31 15.83 15.17 11.77
N GLY A 32 16.70 15.34 10.78
CA GLY A 32 17.67 14.30 10.43
C GLY A 32 18.63 13.94 11.56
N ALA A 33 18.93 14.85 12.47
CA ALA A 33 19.79 14.58 13.62
C ALA A 33 19.19 13.55 14.59
N GLU A 34 17.86 13.39 14.61
CA GLU A 34 17.16 12.45 15.48
C GLU A 34 17.04 11.04 14.88
N VAL A 35 17.24 10.88 13.58
CA VAL A 35 16.99 9.61 12.87
C VAL A 35 17.84 8.47 13.42
N ILE A 36 19.16 8.66 13.54
CA ILE A 36 20.07 7.60 14.02
C ILE A 36 19.78 7.22 15.48
N PRO A 37 19.60 8.16 16.43
CA PRO A 37 19.12 7.85 17.79
C PRO A 37 17.84 7.01 17.79
N MET A 38 16.80 7.42 17.04
CA MET A 38 15.53 6.69 16.99
C MET A 38 15.66 5.30 16.37
N LEU A 39 16.48 5.13 15.33
CA LEU A 39 16.74 3.81 14.75
C LEU A 39 17.40 2.87 15.78
N THR A 40 18.32 3.40 16.59
CA THR A 40 19.06 2.63 17.60
C THR A 40 18.13 2.19 18.74
N GLU A 41 17.31 3.12 19.23
CA GLU A 41 16.40 2.90 20.37
C GLU A 41 15.22 2.02 20.01
N HIS A 42 14.54 2.33 18.90
CA HIS A 42 13.24 1.73 18.59
C HIS A 42 13.31 0.56 17.61
N ARG A 43 14.40 0.43 16.86
CA ARG A 43 14.65 -0.63 15.86
C ARG A 43 13.43 -0.86 14.95
N PRO A 44 13.02 0.13 14.15
CA PRO A 44 11.89 -0.02 13.26
C PRO A 44 12.18 -1.03 12.14
N ASP A 45 11.12 -1.68 11.64
CA ASP A 45 11.20 -2.60 10.50
C ASP A 45 11.37 -1.86 9.17
N LEU A 46 10.85 -0.62 9.10
CA LEU A 46 10.90 0.26 7.94
C LEU A 46 11.19 1.70 8.36
N LEU A 47 12.09 2.34 7.65
CA LEU A 47 12.32 3.78 7.66
C LEU A 47 11.80 4.38 6.35
N VAL A 48 10.88 5.32 6.43
CA VAL A 48 10.54 6.23 5.34
C VAL A 48 11.37 7.48 5.54
N LEU A 49 12.32 7.73 4.64
CA LEU A 49 13.36 8.74 4.79
C LEU A 49 13.23 9.81 3.72
N ASP A 50 12.93 11.03 4.14
CA ASP A 50 12.94 12.19 3.24
C ASP A 50 14.39 12.59 2.89
N LEU A 51 14.62 12.93 1.63
CA LEU A 51 15.90 13.50 1.19
C LEU A 51 16.16 14.88 1.81
N GLU A 52 15.11 15.66 2.04
CA GLU A 52 15.19 17.07 2.41
C GLU A 52 14.90 17.27 3.90
N LEU A 53 15.66 16.58 4.78
CA LEU A 53 15.55 16.77 6.22
C LEU A 53 16.44 17.91 6.72
N PRO A 54 16.01 18.63 7.77
CA PRO A 54 16.84 19.62 8.46
C PRO A 54 18.06 18.98 9.11
N HIS A 55 19.10 19.76 9.31
CA HIS A 55 20.40 19.48 9.95
C HIS A 55 21.20 18.36 9.31
N VAL A 56 20.63 17.18 9.08
CA VAL A 56 21.28 16.06 8.37
C VAL A 56 20.34 15.58 7.27
N ASP A 57 20.77 15.74 6.02
CA ASP A 57 19.97 15.33 4.87
C ASP A 57 19.84 13.80 4.73
N GLY A 58 18.77 13.36 4.04
CA GLY A 58 18.46 11.94 3.93
C GLY A 58 19.51 11.13 3.17
N LEU A 59 20.29 11.73 2.26
CA LEU A 59 21.33 11.03 1.53
C LEU A 59 22.52 10.71 2.44
N THR A 60 22.93 11.68 3.25
CA THR A 60 23.97 11.52 4.29
C THR A 60 23.54 10.46 5.30
N LEU A 61 22.30 10.53 5.79
CA LEU A 61 21.74 9.53 6.72
C LEU A 61 21.74 8.13 6.12
N LEU A 62 21.33 7.99 4.86
CA LEU A 62 21.34 6.70 4.17
C LEU A 62 22.75 6.09 4.16
N GLN A 63 23.77 6.87 3.83
CA GLN A 63 25.16 6.40 3.82
C GLN A 63 25.62 5.98 5.22
N MET A 64 25.30 6.78 6.25
CA MET A 64 25.61 6.45 7.65
C MET A 64 24.92 5.15 8.10
N ILE A 65 23.65 4.96 7.79
CA ILE A 65 22.88 3.75 8.13
C ILE A 65 23.49 2.53 7.46
N ARG A 66 23.88 2.62 6.18
CA ARG A 66 24.50 1.50 5.45
C ARG A 66 25.91 1.20 5.96
N ALA A 67 26.70 2.22 6.24
CA ALA A 67 28.04 2.06 6.82
C ALA A 67 28.01 1.41 8.22
N SER A 68 26.96 1.69 9.02
CA SER A 68 26.78 1.08 10.35
C SER A 68 26.22 -0.33 10.33
N GLY A 69 25.77 -0.83 9.17
CA GLY A 69 25.17 -2.15 9.03
C GLY A 69 23.80 -2.33 9.71
N MET A 70 23.08 -1.24 10.00
CA MET A 70 21.76 -1.30 10.62
C MET A 70 20.76 -2.05 9.73
N PRO A 71 20.09 -3.10 10.23
CA PRO A 71 19.20 -3.95 9.43
C PRO A 71 17.79 -3.34 9.31
N VAL A 72 17.68 -2.16 8.68
CA VAL A 72 16.41 -1.47 8.44
C VAL A 72 16.14 -1.39 6.96
N ARG A 73 14.88 -1.65 6.56
CA ARG A 73 14.40 -1.39 5.20
C ARG A 73 14.22 0.12 5.06
N ILE A 74 14.59 0.67 3.89
CA ILE A 74 14.52 2.12 3.67
C ILE A 74 13.72 2.42 2.41
N LEU A 75 12.65 3.21 2.57
CA LEU A 75 11.91 3.84 1.50
C LEU A 75 12.35 5.29 1.41
N MET A 76 13.04 5.66 0.33
CA MET A 76 13.44 7.05 0.12
C MET A 76 12.26 7.87 -0.39
N ALA A 77 12.06 9.07 0.16
CA ALA A 77 11.10 10.07 -0.32
C ALA A 77 11.84 11.36 -0.72
N GLY A 78 11.31 12.11 -1.68
CA GLY A 78 11.92 13.39 -2.08
C GLY A 78 11.27 14.00 -3.31
N TYR A 79 11.46 15.30 -3.50
CA TYR A 79 10.90 16.02 -4.65
C TYR A 79 11.75 15.86 -5.91
N LEU A 80 13.07 15.79 -5.75
CA LEU A 80 14.00 15.68 -6.86
C LEU A 80 15.04 14.58 -6.62
N PHE A 81 15.18 13.70 -7.59
CA PHE A 81 16.24 12.70 -7.64
C PHE A 81 17.16 13.03 -8.81
N SER A 82 18.32 13.62 -8.53
CA SER A 82 19.36 13.85 -9.53
C SER A 82 20.05 12.54 -9.92
N ASP A 83 20.77 12.53 -11.04
CA ASP A 83 21.56 11.36 -11.44
C ASP A 83 22.59 10.96 -10.38
N TYR A 84 23.19 11.94 -9.69
CA TYR A 84 24.07 11.73 -8.55
C TYR A 84 23.35 11.01 -7.40
N THR A 85 22.16 11.52 -7.00
CA THR A 85 21.32 10.90 -5.97
C THR A 85 20.99 9.47 -6.35
N LEU A 86 20.53 9.24 -7.57
CA LEU A 86 20.18 7.90 -8.08
C LEU A 86 21.40 6.96 -8.08
N GLY A 87 22.60 7.46 -8.36
CA GLY A 87 23.86 6.72 -8.25
C GLY A 87 24.08 6.20 -6.82
N ILE A 88 24.03 7.07 -5.82
CA ILE A 88 24.20 6.70 -4.41
C ILE A 88 23.10 5.73 -3.94
N LEU A 89 21.85 5.95 -4.33
CA LEU A 89 20.75 5.04 -3.99
C LEU A 89 21.03 3.61 -4.49
N ARG A 90 21.56 3.46 -5.70
CA ARG A 90 21.96 2.16 -6.26
C ARG A 90 23.12 1.53 -5.49
N GLU A 91 24.16 2.30 -5.17
CA GLU A 91 25.32 1.84 -4.36
C GLU A 91 24.86 1.37 -2.97
N CYS A 92 23.91 2.07 -2.37
CA CYS A 92 23.29 1.70 -1.10
C CYS A 92 22.20 0.60 -1.22
N ALA A 93 22.04 -0.03 -2.38
CA ALA A 93 21.04 -1.06 -2.65
C ALA A 93 19.59 -0.63 -2.31
N ILE A 94 19.25 0.64 -2.58
CA ILE A 94 17.89 1.16 -2.44
C ILE A 94 17.15 0.93 -3.77
N SER A 95 16.07 0.16 -3.71
CA SER A 95 15.22 -0.16 -4.87
C SER A 95 13.87 0.55 -4.83
N HIS A 96 13.48 1.09 -3.69
CA HIS A 96 12.16 1.70 -3.48
C HIS A 96 12.29 3.17 -3.16
N MET A 97 11.57 3.99 -3.93
CA MET A 97 11.55 5.43 -3.75
C MET A 97 10.17 6.01 -4.09
N VAL A 98 9.79 7.06 -3.39
CA VAL A 98 8.57 7.82 -3.62
C VAL A 98 8.94 9.24 -4.03
N ARG A 99 8.49 9.64 -5.22
CA ARG A 99 8.68 11.02 -5.68
C ARG A 99 7.52 11.89 -5.20
N LYS A 100 7.84 12.93 -4.45
CA LYS A 100 6.90 13.96 -4.03
C LYS A 100 6.66 15.02 -5.17
N PRO A 101 5.49 15.63 -5.26
CA PRO A 101 4.30 15.31 -4.47
C PRO A 101 3.67 13.98 -4.90
N CYS A 102 3.28 13.16 -3.94
CA CYS A 102 2.61 11.90 -4.18
C CYS A 102 1.35 11.79 -3.32
N THR A 103 0.40 10.97 -3.76
CA THR A 103 -0.77 10.65 -2.94
C THR A 103 -0.38 9.74 -1.79
N VAL A 104 -1.05 9.86 -0.66
CA VAL A 104 -0.89 8.95 0.48
C VAL A 104 -1.05 7.49 0.05
N CYS A 105 -2.01 7.22 -0.83
CA CYS A 105 -2.24 5.91 -1.41
C CYS A 105 -1.02 5.35 -2.16
N SER A 106 -0.29 6.18 -2.91
CA SER A 106 0.93 5.77 -3.61
C SER A 106 2.04 5.39 -2.63
N ALA A 107 2.25 6.20 -1.59
CA ALA A 107 3.22 5.91 -0.54
C ALA A 107 2.85 4.63 0.24
N MET A 108 1.57 4.47 0.61
CA MET A 108 1.04 3.27 1.26
C MET A 108 1.29 2.00 0.44
N THR A 109 1.11 2.07 -0.87
CA THR A 109 1.38 0.93 -1.77
C THR A 109 2.84 0.50 -1.68
N GLN A 110 3.78 1.44 -1.70
CA GLN A 110 5.21 1.15 -1.58
C GLN A 110 5.57 0.58 -0.19
N ILE A 111 5.06 1.21 0.88
CA ILE A 111 5.25 0.75 2.26
C ILE A 111 4.76 -0.70 2.42
N TYR A 112 3.53 -0.97 1.96
CA TYR A 112 2.95 -2.31 2.06
C TYR A 112 3.78 -3.33 1.29
N GLN A 113 4.16 -3.04 0.05
CA GLN A 113 5.01 -3.92 -0.76
C GLN A 113 6.34 -4.22 -0.06
N MET A 114 7.01 -3.21 0.50
CA MET A 114 8.27 -3.41 1.20
C MET A 114 8.14 -4.28 2.46
N LEU A 115 7.06 -4.10 3.22
CA LEU A 115 6.85 -4.85 4.47
C LEU A 115 6.44 -6.30 4.22
N HIS A 116 5.78 -6.59 3.10
CA HIS A 116 5.20 -7.90 2.80
C HIS A 116 5.87 -8.63 1.62
N TYR A 117 6.93 -8.06 1.03
CA TYR A 117 7.61 -8.59 -0.16
C TYR A 117 8.03 -10.07 -0.05
N GLU A 118 8.52 -10.49 1.12
CA GLU A 118 8.94 -11.89 1.32
C GLU A 118 7.76 -12.86 1.47
N LYS A 119 6.62 -12.39 1.99
CA LYS A 119 5.40 -13.19 2.08
C LYS A 119 4.75 -13.45 0.73
N ASP A 120 4.95 -12.53 -0.23
CA ASP A 120 4.25 -12.53 -1.51
C ASP A 120 5.12 -13.01 -2.68
N ARG A 121 6.35 -13.53 -2.43
CA ARG A 121 7.27 -14.00 -3.48
C ARG A 121 6.66 -15.05 -4.42
N ASP A 122 5.76 -15.89 -3.92
CA ASP A 122 5.05 -16.89 -4.73
C ASP A 122 3.76 -16.35 -5.37
N ASN A 123 3.39 -15.09 -5.11
CA ASN A 123 2.09 -14.56 -5.50
C ASN A 123 2.23 -13.35 -6.45
N THR A 124 2.71 -13.60 -7.68
CA THR A 124 2.79 -12.59 -8.75
C THR A 124 1.46 -11.93 -9.12
N ALA A 125 0.38 -12.30 -8.46
CA ALA A 125 -0.98 -11.85 -8.70
C ALA A 125 -1.65 -11.21 -7.46
N ASP A 126 -0.88 -10.73 -6.45
CA ASP A 126 -1.50 -10.09 -5.28
C ASP A 126 -2.27 -8.82 -5.70
N PRO A 127 -3.55 -8.70 -5.36
CA PRO A 127 -4.35 -7.52 -5.67
C PRO A 127 -4.10 -6.33 -4.73
N ALA A 128 -3.33 -6.49 -3.66
CA ALA A 128 -3.11 -5.45 -2.65
C ALA A 128 -2.72 -4.07 -3.23
N PRO A 129 -1.79 -3.94 -4.19
CA PRO A 129 -1.45 -2.64 -4.76
C PRO A 129 -2.64 -1.94 -5.40
N VAL A 130 -3.52 -2.68 -6.08
CA VAL A 130 -4.73 -2.12 -6.70
C VAL A 130 -5.75 -1.72 -5.65
N LEU A 131 -5.92 -2.52 -4.59
CA LEU A 131 -6.85 -2.23 -3.50
C LEU A 131 -6.44 -0.96 -2.76
N LEU A 132 -5.15 -0.80 -2.48
CA LEU A 132 -4.60 0.42 -1.87
C LEU A 132 -4.75 1.64 -2.79
N PHE A 133 -4.49 1.48 -4.09
CA PHE A 133 -4.69 2.52 -5.09
C PHE A 133 -6.14 3.01 -5.16
N LEU A 134 -7.11 2.11 -4.95
CA LEU A 134 -8.52 2.42 -4.85
C LEU A 134 -8.94 2.95 -3.46
N GLY A 135 -8.01 3.04 -2.51
CA GLY A 135 -8.25 3.59 -1.17
C GLY A 135 -8.88 2.60 -0.19
N LEU A 136 -8.82 1.28 -0.45
CA LEU A 136 -9.20 0.29 0.54
C LEU A 136 -8.16 0.22 1.65
N ARG A 137 -8.61 0.27 2.90
CA ARG A 137 -7.73 0.27 4.07
C ARG A 137 -7.49 -1.15 4.60
N PRO A 138 -6.21 -1.57 4.74
CA PRO A 138 -5.85 -2.93 5.21
C PRO A 138 -6.39 -3.28 6.60
N ASN A 139 -6.57 -2.28 7.47
CA ASN A 139 -7.06 -2.45 8.84
C ASN A 139 -8.57 -2.78 8.96
N LEU A 140 -9.33 -2.62 7.90
CA LEU A 140 -10.74 -2.95 7.94
C LEU A 140 -10.95 -4.46 7.75
N SER A 141 -11.76 -5.06 8.60
CA SER A 141 -11.99 -6.52 8.66
C SER A 141 -12.41 -7.18 7.33
N GLY A 142 -12.91 -6.40 6.38
CA GLY A 142 -13.28 -6.86 5.05
C GLY A 142 -12.15 -6.83 4.01
N TYR A 143 -11.03 -6.17 4.30
CA TYR A 143 -9.94 -6.01 3.33
C TYR A 143 -9.36 -7.35 2.88
N GLU A 144 -9.01 -8.21 3.83
CA GLU A 144 -8.47 -9.54 3.52
C GLU A 144 -9.51 -10.41 2.79
N CYS A 145 -10.78 -10.30 3.15
CA CYS A 145 -11.85 -10.99 2.42
C CYS A 145 -11.92 -10.56 0.94
N VAL A 146 -11.76 -9.25 0.64
CA VAL A 146 -11.71 -8.75 -0.74
C VAL A 146 -10.47 -9.28 -1.45
N ARG A 147 -9.31 -9.23 -0.81
CA ARG A 147 -8.03 -9.71 -1.35
C ARG A 147 -8.10 -11.20 -1.73
N VAL A 148 -8.58 -12.03 -0.80
CA VAL A 148 -8.79 -13.46 -1.02
C VAL A 148 -9.81 -13.70 -2.12
N GLY A 149 -10.93 -12.96 -2.12
CA GLY A 149 -11.97 -13.08 -3.14
C GLY A 149 -11.46 -12.81 -4.56
N ILE A 150 -10.62 -11.80 -4.74
CA ILE A 150 -10.02 -11.48 -6.03
C ILE A 150 -9.08 -12.61 -6.48
N ARG A 151 -8.28 -13.19 -5.58
CA ARG A 151 -7.39 -14.32 -5.91
C ARG A 151 -8.19 -15.52 -6.39
N LEU A 152 -9.19 -15.94 -5.60
CA LEU A 152 -10.06 -17.05 -5.94
C LEU A 152 -10.80 -16.84 -7.28
N MET A 153 -11.26 -15.60 -7.54
CA MET A 153 -11.91 -15.25 -8.81
C MET A 153 -10.94 -15.31 -10.01
N ARG A 154 -9.66 -15.05 -9.82
CA ARG A 154 -8.64 -15.22 -10.87
C ARG A 154 -8.34 -16.68 -11.17
N GLU A 155 -8.39 -17.54 -10.13
CA GLU A 155 -8.19 -18.98 -10.26
C GLU A 155 -9.39 -19.65 -10.93
N ASN A 156 -10.60 -19.22 -10.62
CA ASN A 156 -11.85 -19.73 -11.20
C ASN A 156 -12.80 -18.56 -11.55
N PRO A 157 -12.70 -17.98 -12.77
CA PRO A 157 -13.50 -16.82 -13.17
C PRO A 157 -15.01 -17.09 -13.30
N ASP A 158 -15.40 -18.33 -13.51
CA ASP A 158 -16.80 -18.73 -13.75
C ASP A 158 -17.56 -19.07 -12.46
N GLN A 159 -16.89 -19.04 -11.30
CA GLN A 159 -17.51 -19.39 -10.02
C GLN A 159 -18.63 -18.42 -9.60
N GLN A 160 -19.67 -18.98 -9.00
CA GLN A 160 -20.83 -18.21 -8.53
C GLN A 160 -20.49 -17.45 -7.23
N ILE A 161 -20.68 -16.12 -7.23
CA ILE A 161 -20.33 -15.24 -6.11
C ILE A 161 -20.95 -15.71 -4.79
N THR A 162 -22.26 -15.92 -4.76
CA THR A 162 -22.99 -16.22 -3.52
C THR A 162 -22.84 -17.67 -3.09
N LYS A 163 -22.86 -18.61 -4.05
CA LYS A 163 -22.91 -20.06 -3.73
C LYS A 163 -21.52 -20.67 -3.52
N GLU A 164 -20.48 -20.10 -4.15
CA GLU A 164 -19.15 -20.70 -4.18
C GLU A 164 -18.09 -19.77 -3.57
N LEU A 165 -18.03 -18.51 -4.05
CA LEU A 165 -16.97 -17.59 -3.66
C LEU A 165 -17.07 -17.19 -2.18
N TYR A 166 -18.24 -16.72 -1.69
CA TYR A 166 -18.36 -16.32 -0.28
C TYR A 166 -18.12 -17.48 0.70
N PRO A 167 -18.62 -18.71 0.49
CA PRO A 167 -18.24 -19.85 1.31
C PRO A 167 -16.75 -20.17 1.28
N ALA A 168 -16.09 -20.03 0.12
CA ALA A 168 -14.66 -20.26 0.00
C ALA A 168 -13.86 -19.20 0.77
N ILE A 169 -14.21 -17.92 0.66
CA ILE A 169 -13.62 -16.84 1.46
C ILE A 169 -13.84 -17.08 2.95
N ALA A 170 -15.05 -17.45 3.36
CA ALA A 170 -15.38 -17.71 4.77
C ALA A 170 -14.54 -18.84 5.37
N ARG A 171 -14.21 -19.88 4.60
CA ARG A 171 -13.29 -20.95 5.03
C ARG A 171 -11.87 -20.46 5.27
N ILE A 172 -11.39 -19.50 4.46
CA ILE A 172 -10.01 -18.97 4.54
C ILE A 172 -9.91 -17.89 5.61
N CYS A 173 -10.83 -16.90 5.59
CA CYS A 173 -10.81 -15.74 6.48
C CYS A 173 -11.51 -15.99 7.83
N GLY A 174 -12.23 -17.09 7.95
CA GLY A 174 -13.06 -17.41 9.12
C GLY A 174 -14.42 -16.71 9.10
N GLY A 175 -15.42 -17.34 9.75
CA GLY A 175 -16.78 -16.80 9.89
C GLY A 175 -17.81 -17.41 8.94
N THR A 176 -18.89 -16.69 8.69
CA THR A 176 -19.98 -17.12 7.79
C THR A 176 -19.97 -16.33 6.50
N SER A 177 -20.61 -16.85 5.45
CA SER A 177 -20.74 -16.17 4.15
C SER A 177 -21.40 -14.78 4.28
N GLU A 178 -22.41 -14.65 5.14
CA GLU A 178 -23.11 -13.38 5.39
C GLU A 178 -22.19 -12.35 6.09
N ARG A 179 -21.36 -12.82 7.02
CA ARG A 179 -20.38 -11.98 7.70
C ARG A 179 -19.30 -11.48 6.73
N VAL A 180 -18.81 -12.37 5.88
CA VAL A 180 -17.84 -12.04 4.80
C VAL A 180 -18.44 -11.02 3.85
N GLU A 181 -19.66 -11.29 3.33
CA GLU A 181 -20.35 -10.36 2.43
C GLU A 181 -20.50 -8.97 3.03
N ARG A 182 -20.95 -8.88 4.29
CA ARG A 182 -21.12 -7.61 5.01
C ARG A 182 -19.79 -6.88 5.21
N ALA A 183 -18.74 -7.59 5.62
CA ALA A 183 -17.42 -7.02 5.83
C ALA A 183 -16.82 -6.48 4.52
N MET A 184 -16.95 -7.20 3.43
CA MET A 184 -16.51 -6.76 2.10
C MET A 184 -17.29 -5.55 1.63
N ARG A 185 -18.62 -5.55 1.79
CA ARG A 185 -19.48 -4.40 1.43
C ARG A 185 -19.06 -3.14 2.19
N ASN A 186 -18.73 -3.26 3.46
CA ASN A 186 -18.33 -2.12 4.29
C ASN A 186 -17.01 -1.53 3.83
N VAL A 187 -15.98 -2.33 3.55
CA VAL A 187 -14.67 -1.82 3.13
C VAL A 187 -14.71 -1.23 1.73
N ILE A 188 -15.46 -1.83 0.80
CA ILE A 188 -15.65 -1.30 -0.56
C ILE A 188 -16.42 0.02 -0.52
N ARG A 189 -17.49 0.09 0.28
CA ARG A 189 -18.28 1.31 0.47
C ARG A 189 -17.46 2.43 1.12
N ASP A 190 -16.66 2.13 2.12
CA ASP A 190 -15.79 3.10 2.79
C ASP A 190 -14.78 3.70 1.80
N ALA A 191 -14.14 2.88 0.99
CA ALA A 191 -13.22 3.33 -0.04
C ALA A 191 -13.95 4.16 -1.13
N TRP A 192 -15.15 3.73 -1.56
CA TRP A 192 -15.93 4.45 -2.56
C TRP A 192 -16.39 5.83 -2.08
N LEU A 193 -16.79 5.97 -0.80
CA LEU A 193 -17.21 7.26 -0.22
C LEU A 193 -16.06 8.28 -0.12
N ARG A 194 -14.82 7.80 0.04
CA ARG A 194 -13.60 8.63 0.15
C ARG A 194 -12.75 8.63 -1.12
N ARG A 195 -13.30 8.10 -2.22
CA ARG A 195 -12.55 7.84 -3.44
C ARG A 195 -11.94 9.09 -4.07
N ASP A 196 -10.80 8.89 -4.70
CA ASP A 196 -10.32 9.75 -5.77
C ASP A 196 -10.94 9.27 -7.09
N ASP A 197 -11.77 10.11 -7.72
CA ASP A 197 -12.49 9.75 -8.95
C ASP A 197 -11.54 9.34 -10.09
N ARG A 198 -10.35 9.94 -10.19
CA ARG A 198 -9.35 9.59 -11.22
C ARG A 198 -8.86 8.16 -11.07
N ASN A 199 -8.58 7.74 -9.83
CA ASN A 199 -8.14 6.38 -9.54
C ASN A 199 -9.25 5.36 -9.84
N TRP A 200 -10.49 5.69 -9.44
CA TRP A 200 -11.61 4.80 -9.64
C TRP A 200 -12.03 4.67 -11.10
N MET A 201 -11.96 5.73 -11.90
CA MET A 201 -12.26 5.70 -13.34
C MET A 201 -11.39 4.70 -14.12
N ALA A 202 -10.18 4.40 -13.63
CA ALA A 202 -9.32 3.40 -14.25
C ALA A 202 -9.90 1.97 -14.23
N PHE A 203 -10.79 1.68 -13.26
CA PHE A 203 -11.40 0.37 -13.07
C PHE A 203 -12.92 0.39 -13.21
N PHE A 204 -13.56 1.50 -12.86
CA PHE A 204 -15.01 1.69 -12.82
C PHE A 204 -15.36 2.92 -13.66
N PRO A 205 -15.59 2.75 -14.97
CA PRO A 205 -15.89 3.88 -15.85
C PRO A 205 -17.20 4.55 -15.42
N PRO A 206 -17.30 5.87 -15.60
CA PRO A 206 -18.50 6.62 -15.25
C PRO A 206 -19.71 6.18 -16.10
N ASP A 207 -20.89 6.36 -15.55
CA ASP A 207 -22.16 6.17 -16.24
C ASP A 207 -22.38 7.27 -17.30
N ARG A 208 -23.51 7.18 -18.04
CA ARG A 208 -23.88 8.17 -19.07
C ARG A 208 -24.05 9.59 -18.52
N GLN A 209 -24.15 9.76 -17.21
CA GLN A 209 -24.28 11.02 -16.50
C GLN A 209 -22.94 11.50 -15.89
N GLY A 210 -21.83 10.79 -16.18
CA GLY A 210 -20.50 11.11 -15.67
C GLY A 210 -20.27 10.70 -14.22
N ARG A 211 -21.15 9.91 -13.60
CA ARG A 211 -21.02 9.48 -12.20
C ARG A 211 -20.43 8.08 -12.13
N ILE A 212 -19.53 7.86 -11.18
CA ILE A 212 -19.00 6.52 -10.88
C ILE A 212 -20.02 5.82 -9.97
N PRO A 213 -20.69 4.74 -10.42
CA PRO A 213 -21.62 4.02 -9.56
C PRO A 213 -20.87 3.26 -8.47
N GLN A 214 -21.51 3.12 -7.30
CA GLN A 214 -20.98 2.24 -6.25
C GLN A 214 -21.09 0.79 -6.72
N PRO A 215 -19.96 0.05 -6.85
CA PRO A 215 -20.03 -1.34 -7.28
C PRO A 215 -20.60 -2.25 -6.19
N SER A 216 -21.28 -3.31 -6.58
CA SER A 216 -21.55 -4.45 -5.71
C SER A 216 -20.24 -5.19 -5.39
N ASN A 217 -20.22 -6.03 -4.34
CA ASN A 217 -19.04 -6.84 -4.01
C ASN A 217 -18.60 -7.71 -5.19
N GLY A 218 -19.56 -8.37 -5.84
CA GLY A 218 -19.29 -9.23 -6.99
C GLY A 218 -18.69 -8.45 -8.16
N GLU A 219 -19.28 -7.32 -8.50
CA GLU A 219 -18.78 -6.46 -9.56
C GLU A 219 -17.36 -5.94 -9.24
N PHE A 220 -17.11 -5.53 -8.00
CA PHE A 220 -15.80 -5.07 -7.57
C PHE A 220 -14.74 -6.16 -7.74
N ILE A 221 -15.01 -7.36 -7.19
CA ILE A 221 -14.09 -8.51 -7.27
C ILE A 221 -13.81 -8.88 -8.73
N THR A 222 -14.87 -9.07 -9.51
CA THR A 222 -14.75 -9.51 -10.90
C THR A 222 -13.97 -8.52 -11.74
N ARG A 223 -14.24 -7.23 -11.61
CA ARG A 223 -13.50 -6.20 -12.37
C ARG A 223 -12.02 -6.16 -12.01
N ILE A 224 -11.67 -6.20 -10.73
CA ILE A 224 -10.27 -6.19 -10.32
C ILE A 224 -9.56 -7.49 -10.69
N ALA A 225 -10.25 -8.63 -10.61
CA ALA A 225 -9.69 -9.92 -11.00
C ALA A 225 -9.34 -9.96 -12.50
N LEU A 226 -10.26 -9.53 -13.36
CA LEU A 226 -10.12 -9.63 -14.82
C LEU A 226 -9.22 -8.54 -15.44
N ASN A 227 -9.24 -7.31 -14.90
CA ASN A 227 -8.34 -6.26 -15.40
C ASN A 227 -6.84 -6.57 -15.20
N GLY A 228 -6.51 -7.43 -14.25
CA GLY A 228 -5.14 -7.95 -14.10
C GLY A 228 -4.70 -8.91 -15.21
N GLN A 229 -5.63 -9.51 -15.94
CA GLN A 229 -5.34 -10.47 -17.03
C GLN A 229 -5.21 -9.79 -18.40
N ALA A 230 -5.93 -8.69 -18.63
CA ALA A 230 -5.90 -7.97 -19.91
C ALA A 230 -4.51 -7.39 -20.27
N LYS A 231 -3.66 -7.10 -19.29
CA LYS A 231 -2.28 -6.62 -19.54
C LYS A 231 -1.28 -7.71 -19.90
N LYS A 232 -1.63 -9.01 -19.75
CA LYS A 232 -0.75 -10.13 -20.16
C LYS A 232 -0.97 -10.58 -21.61
N ALA A 233 -2.04 -10.14 -22.26
CA ALA A 233 -2.38 -10.54 -23.62
C ALA A 233 -1.83 -9.58 -24.72
N CYS A 234 -1.18 -8.47 -24.34
CA CYS A 234 -0.62 -7.46 -25.24
C CYS A 234 0.87 -7.19 -25.01
N GLY A 235 1.62 -8.18 -24.52
CA GLY A 235 3.08 -8.13 -24.35
C GLY A 235 3.76 -9.25 -25.11
#